data_d68bdcde66ff3b7bfbc7fb930cfed2a7
#
_entry.id   d68bdcde66ff3b7bfbc7fb930cfed2a7
#
_cell.length_a   1.000
_cell.length_b   1.000
_cell.length_c   1.000
_cell.angle_alpha   90.00
_cell.angle_beta   90.00
_cell.angle_gamma   90.00
#
_symmetry.space_group_name_H-M   'P 1'
#
loop_
_entity.id
_entity.type
_entity.pdbx_description
1 polymer ?
#
loop_
_entity_poly.entity_id
_entity_poly.type
_entity_poly.pdbx_seq_one_letter_code
_entity_poly.pdbx_strand_id
1 'polypeptide(L)'
;MDVFIRKQYTDIPGVISNGRLEKKHLTYQVLSWEACDEEVENFDSDNEELPDIQYHIYSFGVNELGESVCVRFDGYKPYFFAYIPDCLQKSFTDFHRKEVERFIRNKLFKNRDDLESVSLVNRKKYKGFTNEKQFKFLRFVCKNLNTFNRIKYILNPRDKSKMPRISSVLQGDTIKFELYESNIEPYLRFTHKMEIQMANWLSVKHITQDNEVSRCQHSYIANYAAVQKLNIQETCNLTLGAWDIEAFSYASRYNGINEFPDPTKENDIITQIGTSLYKFSTKESFKHVVTIKSPIDNDCDPVDGIHIETYDSEKELIIGWVKFINSVDPDILIQYNGYDFDWKYVCARAKVLGIEYALENLSRIESKPAYLHEDQLNTSAYGDNTMKYLKMYGVTQFDLMFIIKKEHKLESYKLNAVAEHFTGDKKDDLSPADLFNYNTSTK
;
A
#
# COMPACT_ATOMS: atom_id res chain seq x y z
N MET A 1 -3.25 3.66 27.41
CA MET A 1 -2.85 2.63 26.45
C MET A 1 -4.02 1.81 25.94
N ASP A 2 -4.88 1.27 26.77
CA ASP A 2 -6.00 0.38 26.38
C ASP A 2 -6.92 0.95 25.30
N VAL A 3 -7.11 2.27 25.28
CA VAL A 3 -7.93 2.98 24.27
C VAL A 3 -7.35 2.88 22.85
N PHE A 4 -6.02 2.63 22.74
CA PHE A 4 -5.33 2.53 21.46
C PHE A 4 -5.13 1.11 20.97
N ILE A 5 -5.27 0.10 21.85
CA ILE A 5 -5.09 -1.31 21.45
C ILE A 5 -6.28 -1.79 20.63
N ARG A 6 -6.00 -2.32 19.44
CA ARG A 6 -6.99 -2.92 18.56
C ARG A 6 -6.91 -4.45 18.62
N LYS A 7 -8.07 -5.09 18.68
CA LYS A 7 -8.18 -6.56 18.64
C LYS A 7 -9.12 -6.94 17.52
N GLN A 8 -8.74 -7.96 16.78
CA GLN A 8 -9.63 -8.51 15.75
C GLN A 8 -10.90 -9.08 16.40
N TYR A 9 -12.04 -8.79 15.81
CA TYR A 9 -13.31 -9.38 16.24
C TYR A 9 -13.50 -10.75 15.58
N THR A 10 -13.70 -11.79 16.39
CA THR A 10 -13.96 -13.15 15.91
C THR A 10 -15.41 -13.36 15.51
N ASP A 11 -16.32 -12.53 16.06
CA ASP A 11 -17.77 -12.64 15.82
C ASP A 11 -18.34 -11.31 15.33
N ILE A 12 -19.20 -11.36 14.33
CA ILE A 12 -20.04 -10.21 13.98
C ILE A 12 -21.13 -10.12 15.07
N PRO A 13 -21.30 -8.96 15.74
CA PRO A 13 -22.50 -8.72 16.52
C PRO A 13 -23.68 -8.68 15.54
N GLY A 14 -24.24 -9.80 15.20
CA GLY A 14 -25.34 -9.93 14.26
C GLY A 14 -26.54 -10.52 14.95
N VAL A 15 -27.66 -9.85 14.82
CA VAL A 15 -28.97 -10.42 15.18
C VAL A 15 -29.17 -11.64 14.30
N ILE A 16 -29.14 -12.84 14.92
CA ILE A 16 -29.63 -14.06 14.29
C ILE A 16 -31.16 -13.98 14.38
N SER A 17 -31.81 -13.49 13.34
CA SER A 17 -33.22 -13.63 13.18
C SER A 17 -33.51 -14.81 12.24
N ASN A 18 -34.19 -15.82 12.75
CA ASN A 18 -34.63 -17.02 12.01
C ASN A 18 -33.53 -17.87 11.33
N GLY A 19 -32.36 -18.03 11.96
CA GLY A 19 -31.31 -18.94 11.46
C GLY A 19 -30.65 -18.54 10.13
N ARG A 20 -30.89 -17.33 9.67
CA ARG A 20 -30.16 -16.71 8.55
C ARG A 20 -29.39 -15.49 9.04
N LEU A 21 -28.08 -15.43 8.74
CA LEU A 21 -27.30 -14.21 8.84
C LEU A 21 -27.99 -13.13 8.00
N GLU A 22 -28.60 -12.14 8.67
CA GLU A 22 -29.10 -10.97 7.94
C GLU A 22 -27.93 -10.29 7.25
N LYS A 23 -28.10 -10.00 5.97
CA LYS A 23 -27.13 -9.35 5.09
C LYS A 23 -26.78 -7.97 5.64
N LYS A 24 -25.69 -7.89 6.40
CA LYS A 24 -25.27 -6.64 7.02
C LYS A 24 -24.80 -5.64 5.96
N HIS A 25 -25.11 -4.41 6.23
CA HIS A 25 -24.65 -3.22 5.54
C HIS A 25 -23.48 -2.64 6.34
N LEU A 26 -22.35 -2.51 5.70
CA LEU A 26 -21.14 -1.92 6.28
C LEU A 26 -21.00 -0.48 5.80
N THR A 27 -20.70 0.44 6.72
CA THR A 27 -20.34 1.83 6.43
C THR A 27 -18.98 2.12 7.04
N TYR A 28 -18.05 2.68 6.24
CA TYR A 28 -16.70 3.01 6.69
C TYR A 28 -16.07 4.07 5.80
N GLN A 29 -15.15 4.84 6.34
CA GLN A 29 -14.33 5.79 5.60
C GLN A 29 -13.08 5.08 5.09
N VAL A 30 -12.90 5.03 3.77
CA VAL A 30 -11.73 4.42 3.14
C VAL A 30 -10.53 5.36 3.24
N LEU A 31 -9.36 4.80 3.51
CA LEU A 31 -8.07 5.48 3.60
C LEU A 31 -7.08 5.01 2.54
N SER A 32 -7.10 3.71 2.23
CA SER A 32 -6.20 3.15 1.22
C SER A 32 -6.83 2.01 0.42
N TRP A 33 -6.26 1.80 -0.77
CA TRP A 33 -6.62 0.74 -1.70
C TRP A 33 -5.39 -0.06 -2.06
N GLU A 34 -5.54 -1.37 -2.08
CA GLU A 34 -4.54 -2.29 -2.57
C GLU A 34 -5.17 -3.25 -3.57
N ALA A 35 -4.38 -3.82 -4.44
CA ALA A 35 -4.87 -4.84 -5.36
C ALA A 35 -3.76 -5.79 -5.76
N CYS A 36 -4.09 -7.07 -5.86
CA CYS A 36 -3.14 -8.10 -6.20
C CYS A 36 -3.80 -9.32 -6.85
N ASP A 37 -2.98 -10.12 -7.49
CA ASP A 37 -3.34 -11.45 -7.95
C ASP A 37 -3.14 -12.45 -6.81
N GLU A 38 -4.16 -13.27 -6.54
CA GLU A 38 -4.14 -14.31 -5.50
C GLU A 38 -4.69 -15.62 -6.04
N GLU A 39 -4.19 -16.71 -5.49
CA GLU A 39 -4.69 -18.05 -5.76
C GLU A 39 -6.02 -18.27 -5.06
N VAL A 40 -7.01 -18.75 -5.79
CA VAL A 40 -8.31 -19.14 -5.24
C VAL A 40 -8.31 -20.64 -5.05
N GLU A 41 -8.49 -21.09 -3.81
CA GLU A 41 -8.63 -22.51 -3.50
C GLU A 41 -9.86 -23.08 -4.20
N ASN A 42 -9.65 -23.96 -5.16
CA ASN A 42 -10.72 -24.77 -5.73
C ASN A 42 -10.85 -26.06 -4.91
N PHE A 43 -11.95 -26.24 -4.21
CA PHE A 43 -12.24 -27.45 -3.42
C PHE A 43 -12.47 -28.73 -4.25
N ASP A 44 -12.41 -28.65 -5.57
CA ASP A 44 -12.54 -29.78 -6.51
C ASP A 44 -11.18 -30.23 -7.09
N SER A 45 -10.26 -30.63 -6.21
CA SER A 45 -8.88 -30.95 -6.60
C SER A 45 -8.57 -32.45 -6.72
N ASP A 46 -9.31 -33.17 -7.53
CA ASP A 46 -8.84 -34.50 -8.01
C ASP A 46 -8.00 -34.43 -9.30
N ASN A 47 -7.76 -33.24 -9.84
CA ASN A 47 -6.93 -32.99 -11.03
C ASN A 47 -5.77 -32.04 -10.69
N GLU A 48 -4.56 -32.34 -11.20
CA GLU A 48 -3.39 -31.44 -11.24
C GLU A 48 -3.64 -30.22 -12.17
N GLU A 49 -4.71 -29.48 -11.94
CA GLU A 49 -4.97 -28.24 -12.67
C GLU A 49 -4.10 -27.10 -12.10
N LEU A 50 -3.70 -26.18 -13.00
CA LEU A 50 -2.98 -24.98 -12.61
C LEU A 50 -3.84 -24.16 -11.64
N PRO A 51 -3.22 -23.52 -10.63
CA PRO A 51 -3.94 -22.70 -9.67
C PRO A 51 -4.77 -21.62 -10.38
N ASP A 52 -6.03 -21.45 -9.96
CA ASP A 52 -6.90 -20.38 -10.48
C ASP A 52 -6.50 -19.05 -9.79
N ILE A 53 -5.73 -18.24 -10.50
CA ILE A 53 -5.26 -16.94 -10.00
C ILE A 53 -6.24 -15.86 -10.41
N GLN A 54 -6.79 -15.14 -9.44
CA GLN A 54 -7.75 -14.06 -9.66
C GLN A 54 -7.24 -12.74 -9.11
N TYR A 55 -7.73 -11.65 -9.70
CA TYR A 55 -7.44 -10.28 -9.25
C TYR A 55 -8.42 -9.86 -8.18
N HIS A 56 -7.90 -9.49 -7.01
CA HIS A 56 -8.65 -8.98 -5.89
C HIS A 56 -8.32 -7.52 -5.61
N ILE A 57 -9.31 -6.77 -5.16
CA ILE A 57 -9.16 -5.37 -4.74
C ILE A 57 -9.47 -5.30 -3.25
N TYR A 58 -8.58 -4.68 -2.49
CA TYR A 58 -8.74 -4.45 -1.06
C TYR A 58 -8.95 -2.97 -0.80
N SER A 59 -9.86 -2.64 0.07
CA SER A 59 -9.98 -1.31 0.66
C SER A 59 -9.78 -1.40 2.15
N PHE A 60 -9.03 -0.46 2.70
CA PHE A 60 -8.77 -0.33 4.12
C PHE A 60 -9.31 0.99 4.60
N GLY A 61 -9.90 0.99 5.78
CA GLY A 61 -10.50 2.19 6.35
C GLY A 61 -10.92 2.01 7.79
N VAL A 62 -11.80 2.90 8.23
CA VAL A 62 -12.27 2.97 9.61
C VAL A 62 -13.78 3.18 9.63
N ASN A 63 -14.48 2.44 10.48
CA ASN A 63 -15.92 2.59 10.64
C ASN A 63 -16.28 3.78 11.56
N GLU A 64 -17.57 4.01 11.78
CA GLU A 64 -18.09 5.10 12.61
C GLU A 64 -17.61 5.03 14.08
N LEU A 65 -17.25 3.82 14.56
CA LEU A 65 -16.76 3.60 15.92
C LEU A 65 -15.25 3.80 16.07
N GLY A 66 -14.54 4.10 14.97
CA GLY A 66 -13.08 4.21 14.98
C GLY A 66 -12.35 2.88 14.89
N GLU A 67 -13.03 1.82 14.45
CA GLU A 67 -12.48 0.48 14.33
C GLU A 67 -11.96 0.22 12.92
N SER A 68 -10.81 -0.45 12.79
CA SER A 68 -10.20 -0.75 11.49
C SER A 68 -11.02 -1.78 10.69
N VAL A 69 -11.16 -1.51 9.40
CA VAL A 69 -11.96 -2.30 8.47
C VAL A 69 -11.13 -2.64 7.24
N CYS A 70 -11.21 -3.89 6.82
CA CYS A 70 -10.75 -4.34 5.50
C CYS A 70 -11.93 -4.94 4.73
N VAL A 71 -12.07 -4.59 3.45
CA VAL A 71 -13.01 -5.26 2.54
C VAL A 71 -12.27 -5.72 1.30
N ARG A 72 -12.25 -7.04 1.06
CA ARG A 72 -11.83 -7.63 -0.22
C ARG A 72 -13.00 -7.64 -1.19
N PHE A 73 -12.81 -7.03 -2.34
CA PHE A 73 -13.79 -7.03 -3.43
C PHE A 73 -13.44 -8.08 -4.46
N ASP A 74 -14.30 -9.06 -4.60
CA ASP A 74 -14.16 -10.16 -5.54
C ASP A 74 -14.97 -9.91 -6.82
N GLY A 75 -14.60 -10.61 -7.91
CA GLY A 75 -15.32 -10.64 -9.17
C GLY A 75 -15.00 -9.47 -10.13
N TYR A 76 -14.20 -8.48 -9.75
CA TYR A 76 -13.71 -7.47 -10.68
C TYR A 76 -12.62 -8.06 -11.57
N LYS A 77 -12.74 -7.84 -12.88
CA LYS A 77 -11.79 -8.34 -13.86
C LYS A 77 -11.06 -7.20 -14.56
N PRO A 78 -9.72 -7.17 -14.53
CA PRO A 78 -8.93 -6.19 -15.24
C PRO A 78 -9.23 -6.16 -16.73
N TYR A 79 -9.32 -4.97 -17.33
CA TYR A 79 -9.52 -4.85 -18.75
C TYR A 79 -8.89 -3.58 -19.34
N PHE A 80 -8.59 -3.63 -20.64
CA PHE A 80 -8.10 -2.51 -21.41
C PHE A 80 -8.62 -2.58 -22.84
N PHE A 81 -8.34 -1.55 -23.64
CA PHE A 81 -8.76 -1.47 -25.02
C PHE A 81 -7.57 -1.41 -25.98
N ALA A 82 -7.70 -2.08 -27.11
CA ALA A 82 -6.78 -1.97 -28.23
C ALA A 82 -7.52 -1.32 -29.41
N TYR A 83 -7.02 -0.18 -29.87
CA TYR A 83 -7.56 0.54 -31.03
C TYR A 83 -7.29 -0.24 -32.30
N ILE A 84 -8.32 -0.45 -33.12
CA ILE A 84 -8.18 -1.06 -34.43
C ILE A 84 -7.66 0.01 -35.40
N PRO A 85 -6.54 -0.24 -36.12
CA PRO A 85 -5.94 0.74 -37.03
C PRO A 85 -6.95 1.34 -38.00
N ASP A 86 -6.77 2.61 -38.37
CA ASP A 86 -7.71 3.36 -39.23
C ASP A 86 -8.03 2.64 -40.56
N CYS A 87 -7.03 2.01 -41.18
CA CYS A 87 -7.17 1.25 -42.42
C CYS A 87 -8.11 0.05 -42.29
N LEU A 88 -8.26 -0.50 -41.06
CA LEU A 88 -9.11 -1.66 -40.78
C LEU A 88 -10.45 -1.31 -40.16
N GLN A 89 -10.70 -0.06 -39.78
CA GLN A 89 -11.92 0.34 -39.07
C GLN A 89 -13.23 -0.09 -39.80
N LYS A 90 -13.25 -0.03 -41.12
CA LYS A 90 -14.43 -0.42 -41.92
C LYS A 90 -14.55 -1.93 -42.11
N SER A 91 -13.44 -2.61 -42.40
CA SER A 91 -13.38 -4.03 -42.73
C SER A 91 -13.32 -4.98 -41.52
N PHE A 92 -12.93 -4.48 -40.34
CA PHE A 92 -12.79 -5.32 -39.15
C PHE A 92 -14.15 -5.83 -38.66
N THR A 93 -14.28 -7.14 -38.56
CA THR A 93 -15.50 -7.85 -38.17
C THR A 93 -15.27 -8.77 -36.99
N ASP A 94 -16.31 -9.46 -36.52
CA ASP A 94 -16.21 -10.47 -35.48
C ASP A 94 -15.30 -11.65 -35.88
N PHE A 95 -15.23 -11.98 -37.17
CA PHE A 95 -14.27 -12.97 -37.67
C PHE A 95 -12.82 -12.57 -37.30
N HIS A 96 -12.44 -11.34 -37.58
CA HIS A 96 -11.08 -10.85 -37.24
C HIS A 96 -10.85 -10.77 -35.75
N ARG A 97 -11.88 -10.43 -34.96
CA ARG A 97 -11.82 -10.48 -33.47
C ARG A 97 -11.47 -11.88 -33.00
N LYS A 98 -12.16 -12.92 -33.51
CA LYS A 98 -11.90 -14.32 -33.15
C LYS A 98 -10.47 -14.76 -33.51
N GLU A 99 -9.95 -14.29 -34.64
CA GLU A 99 -8.57 -14.56 -35.06
C GLU A 99 -7.54 -13.92 -34.11
N VAL A 100 -7.79 -12.68 -33.69
CA VAL A 100 -6.95 -11.99 -32.67
C VAL A 100 -7.02 -12.75 -31.34
N GLU A 101 -8.22 -13.12 -30.90
CA GLU A 101 -8.42 -13.87 -29.66
C GLU A 101 -7.65 -15.22 -29.70
N ARG A 102 -7.79 -15.97 -30.78
CA ARG A 102 -7.07 -17.25 -31.00
C ARG A 102 -5.56 -17.04 -30.95
N PHE A 103 -5.05 -16.02 -31.61
CA PHE A 103 -3.64 -15.67 -31.61
C PHE A 103 -3.14 -15.39 -30.18
N ILE A 104 -3.87 -14.58 -29.39
CA ILE A 104 -3.50 -14.23 -28.02
C ILE A 104 -3.54 -15.46 -27.12
N ARG A 105 -4.60 -16.29 -27.16
CA ARG A 105 -4.70 -17.51 -26.37
C ARG A 105 -3.54 -18.48 -26.67
N ASN A 106 -3.14 -18.61 -27.94
CA ASN A 106 -1.98 -19.41 -28.33
C ASN A 106 -0.66 -18.86 -27.75
N LYS A 107 -0.50 -17.52 -27.68
CA LYS A 107 0.69 -16.90 -27.07
C LYS A 107 0.71 -16.98 -25.54
N LEU A 108 -0.45 -17.03 -24.90
CA LEU A 108 -0.56 -17.21 -23.45
C LEU A 108 -0.25 -18.65 -23.03
N PHE A 109 -0.40 -19.63 -23.94
CA PHE A 109 -0.09 -21.05 -23.73
C PHE A 109 -0.85 -21.63 -22.52
N LYS A 110 -0.16 -21.98 -21.41
CA LYS A 110 -0.78 -22.54 -20.20
C LYS A 110 -1.79 -21.61 -19.55
N ASN A 111 -1.63 -20.28 -19.67
CA ASN A 111 -2.52 -19.27 -19.11
C ASN A 111 -3.59 -18.79 -20.10
N ARG A 112 -3.93 -19.58 -21.13
CA ARG A 112 -4.92 -19.18 -22.15
C ARG A 112 -6.31 -18.92 -21.56
N ASP A 113 -6.68 -19.62 -20.50
CA ASP A 113 -8.00 -19.55 -19.87
C ASP A 113 -8.11 -18.39 -18.87
N ASP A 114 -7.00 -17.69 -18.57
CA ASP A 114 -6.99 -16.43 -17.85
C ASP A 114 -7.42 -15.23 -18.71
N LEU A 115 -7.45 -15.38 -20.04
CA LEU A 115 -8.14 -14.44 -20.91
C LEU A 115 -9.63 -14.75 -20.87
N GLU A 116 -10.38 -13.97 -20.09
CA GLU A 116 -11.83 -14.16 -19.92
C GLU A 116 -12.57 -13.96 -21.22
N SER A 117 -12.38 -12.79 -21.86
CA SER A 117 -13.05 -12.51 -23.12
C SER A 117 -12.35 -11.44 -23.96
N VAL A 118 -12.59 -11.48 -25.27
CA VAL A 118 -12.26 -10.41 -26.20
C VAL A 118 -13.55 -9.98 -26.90
N SER A 119 -13.89 -8.70 -26.82
CA SER A 119 -15.10 -8.16 -27.45
C SER A 119 -14.80 -6.99 -28.38
N LEU A 120 -15.54 -6.92 -29.48
CA LEU A 120 -15.51 -5.78 -30.41
C LEU A 120 -16.50 -4.73 -29.92
N VAL A 121 -16.00 -3.52 -29.63
CA VAL A 121 -16.82 -2.43 -29.06
C VAL A 121 -16.57 -1.13 -29.79
N ASN A 122 -17.61 -0.26 -29.87
CA ASN A 122 -17.48 1.08 -30.36
C ASN A 122 -17.28 2.07 -29.21
N ARG A 123 -16.27 2.94 -29.34
CA ARG A 123 -15.93 3.96 -28.33
C ARG A 123 -15.44 5.23 -28.99
N LYS A 124 -15.59 6.36 -28.31
CA LYS A 124 -14.95 7.62 -28.72
C LYS A 124 -13.44 7.51 -28.45
N LYS A 125 -12.65 8.16 -29.28
CA LYS A 125 -11.20 8.24 -29.11
C LYS A 125 -10.88 9.52 -28.35
N TYR A 126 -10.14 9.41 -27.26
CA TYR A 126 -9.76 10.57 -26.46
C TYR A 126 -8.64 11.40 -27.12
N LYS A 127 -7.71 10.73 -27.81
CA LYS A 127 -6.57 11.38 -28.45
C LYS A 127 -6.95 12.03 -29.76
N GLY A 128 -6.68 13.32 -29.89
CA GLY A 128 -7.00 14.14 -31.05
C GLY A 128 -8.46 14.57 -31.09
N PHE A 129 -8.74 15.61 -31.90
CA PHE A 129 -10.10 16.07 -32.11
C PHE A 129 -10.80 15.18 -33.13
N THR A 130 -11.80 14.43 -32.70
CA THR A 130 -12.51 13.45 -33.55
C THR A 130 -13.99 13.75 -33.74
N ASN A 131 -14.46 14.90 -33.26
CA ASN A 131 -15.84 15.37 -33.38
C ASN A 131 -16.87 14.29 -33.00
N GLU A 132 -16.73 13.72 -31.80
CA GLU A 132 -17.65 12.71 -31.24
C GLU A 132 -17.72 11.38 -32.03
N LYS A 133 -16.90 11.19 -33.03
CA LYS A 133 -16.89 9.98 -33.86
C LYS A 133 -16.54 8.75 -33.04
N GLN A 134 -17.27 7.68 -33.27
CA GLN A 134 -17.00 6.37 -32.68
C GLN A 134 -16.10 5.53 -33.58
N PHE A 135 -15.23 4.76 -32.91
CA PHE A 135 -14.27 3.86 -33.54
C PHE A 135 -14.38 2.46 -32.91
N LYS A 136 -14.00 1.46 -33.70
CA LYS A 136 -13.93 0.07 -33.22
C LYS A 136 -12.67 -0.14 -32.37
N PHE A 137 -12.86 -0.79 -31.25
CA PHE A 137 -11.82 -1.25 -30.35
C PHE A 137 -12.03 -2.71 -30.01
N LEU A 138 -10.95 -3.42 -29.69
CA LEU A 138 -11.00 -4.69 -29.00
C LEU A 138 -10.88 -4.42 -27.50
N ARG A 139 -11.84 -4.91 -26.71
CA ARG A 139 -11.76 -4.92 -25.24
C ARG A 139 -11.27 -6.29 -24.81
N PHE A 140 -10.14 -6.33 -24.12
CA PHE A 140 -9.58 -7.53 -23.50
C PHE A 140 -9.94 -7.54 -22.02
N VAL A 141 -10.56 -8.61 -21.53
CA VAL A 141 -10.89 -8.82 -20.11
C VAL A 141 -10.10 -10.01 -19.62
N CYS A 142 -9.39 -9.85 -18.49
CA CYS A 142 -8.49 -10.84 -17.92
C CYS A 142 -8.94 -11.25 -16.52
N LYS A 143 -8.64 -12.49 -16.09
CA LYS A 143 -8.87 -12.95 -14.72
C LYS A 143 -7.93 -12.25 -13.73
N ASN A 144 -6.68 -12.01 -14.14
CA ASN A 144 -5.61 -11.52 -13.28
C ASN A 144 -4.74 -10.45 -13.97
N LEU A 145 -3.93 -9.74 -13.17
CA LEU A 145 -3.06 -8.66 -13.63
C LEU A 145 -1.86 -9.19 -14.43
N ASN A 146 -1.37 -10.36 -14.09
CA ASN A 146 -0.28 -11.00 -14.83
C ASN A 146 -0.66 -11.21 -16.31
N THR A 147 -1.82 -11.80 -16.56
CA THR A 147 -2.33 -12.01 -17.93
C THR A 147 -2.63 -10.69 -18.63
N PHE A 148 -3.21 -9.71 -17.92
CA PHE A 148 -3.41 -8.35 -18.42
C PHE A 148 -2.08 -7.75 -18.93
N ASN A 149 -1.01 -7.82 -18.17
CA ASN A 149 0.30 -7.28 -18.55
C ASN A 149 0.96 -8.09 -19.69
N ARG A 150 0.82 -9.41 -19.69
CA ARG A 150 1.32 -10.26 -20.79
C ARG A 150 0.65 -9.93 -22.12
N ILE A 151 -0.66 -9.73 -22.14
CA ILE A 151 -1.38 -9.36 -23.37
C ILE A 151 -0.95 -7.99 -23.87
N LYS A 152 -0.79 -7.00 -22.98
CA LYS A 152 -0.23 -5.69 -23.35
C LYS A 152 1.12 -5.84 -24.05
N TYR A 153 2.01 -6.66 -23.50
CA TYR A 153 3.33 -6.90 -24.10
C TYR A 153 3.23 -7.64 -25.44
N ILE A 154 2.32 -8.62 -25.60
CA ILE A 154 2.09 -9.32 -26.88
C ILE A 154 1.59 -8.36 -27.96
N LEU A 155 0.66 -7.46 -27.62
CA LEU A 155 0.07 -6.53 -28.56
C LEU A 155 0.97 -5.33 -28.91
N ASN A 156 1.83 -4.92 -28.00
CA ASN A 156 2.76 -3.79 -28.16
C ASN A 156 4.13 -4.11 -27.56
N PRO A 157 4.90 -5.04 -28.17
CA PRO A 157 6.20 -5.42 -27.67
C PRO A 157 7.21 -4.29 -27.83
N ARG A 158 8.21 -4.20 -26.92
CA ARG A 158 9.34 -3.26 -27.03
C ARG A 158 10.16 -3.52 -28.29
N ASP A 159 10.36 -4.78 -28.63
CA ASP A 159 11.04 -5.25 -29.84
C ASP A 159 10.04 -5.29 -31.01
N LYS A 160 10.20 -4.37 -31.95
CA LYS A 160 9.32 -4.24 -33.12
C LYS A 160 9.27 -5.50 -34.02
N SER A 161 10.30 -6.34 -34.00
CA SER A 161 10.33 -7.60 -34.76
C SER A 161 9.32 -8.62 -34.23
N LYS A 162 8.90 -8.47 -32.96
CA LYS A 162 7.91 -9.34 -32.28
C LYS A 162 6.47 -8.84 -32.40
N MET A 163 6.21 -7.84 -33.22
CA MET A 163 4.83 -7.33 -33.44
C MET A 163 3.90 -8.44 -33.93
N PRO A 164 2.61 -8.40 -33.54
CA PRO A 164 1.65 -9.40 -33.95
C PRO A 164 1.52 -9.48 -35.48
N ARG A 165 1.62 -10.71 -36.01
CA ARG A 165 1.36 -11.04 -37.41
C ARG A 165 0.14 -11.95 -37.45
N ILE A 166 -1.00 -11.42 -37.82
CA ILE A 166 -2.27 -12.14 -37.89
C ILE A 166 -2.70 -12.15 -39.36
N SER A 167 -2.32 -13.21 -40.07
CA SER A 167 -2.42 -13.31 -41.54
C SER A 167 -3.81 -13.09 -42.05
N SER A 168 -4.84 -13.53 -41.36
CA SER A 168 -6.26 -13.35 -41.73
C SER A 168 -6.72 -11.91 -41.62
N VAL A 169 -5.98 -11.05 -40.94
CA VAL A 169 -6.34 -9.65 -40.72
C VAL A 169 -5.60 -8.72 -41.68
N LEU A 170 -4.35 -8.98 -42.02
CA LEU A 170 -3.49 -8.11 -42.82
C LEU A 170 -2.66 -8.82 -43.90
N GLN A 171 -3.07 -9.99 -44.38
CA GLN A 171 -2.38 -10.70 -45.49
C GLN A 171 -0.87 -10.85 -45.27
N GLY A 172 -0.44 -11.02 -44.02
CA GLY A 172 0.96 -11.25 -43.66
C GLY A 172 1.71 -10.03 -43.09
N ASP A 173 1.11 -8.84 -43.10
CA ASP A 173 1.69 -7.66 -42.46
C ASP A 173 1.55 -7.68 -40.93
N THR A 174 2.38 -6.86 -40.26
CA THR A 174 2.29 -6.68 -38.81
C THR A 174 1.19 -5.71 -38.43
N ILE A 175 0.45 -6.03 -37.36
CA ILE A 175 -0.53 -5.11 -36.77
C ILE A 175 0.10 -4.38 -35.59
N LYS A 176 0.07 -3.05 -35.63
CA LYS A 176 0.38 -2.21 -34.48
C LYS A 176 -0.91 -1.77 -33.81
N PHE A 177 -1.17 -2.31 -32.62
CA PHE A 177 -2.29 -1.84 -31.80
C PHE A 177 -1.86 -0.65 -30.96
N GLU A 178 -2.64 0.42 -30.96
CA GLU A 178 -2.54 1.50 -29.98
C GLU A 178 -3.41 1.11 -28.78
N LEU A 179 -2.79 1.01 -27.61
CA LEU A 179 -3.48 0.57 -26.39
C LEU A 179 -4.04 1.79 -25.64
N TYR A 180 -5.27 1.65 -25.17
CA TYR A 180 -5.99 2.66 -24.38
C TYR A 180 -6.34 2.12 -23.01
N GLU A 181 -6.17 2.97 -21.99
CA GLU A 181 -6.46 2.66 -20.59
C GLU A 181 -5.68 1.46 -20.05
N SER A 182 -4.62 1.08 -20.75
CA SER A 182 -3.74 -0.03 -20.40
C SER A 182 -2.65 0.34 -19.38
N ASN A 183 -2.46 1.62 -19.14
CA ASN A 183 -1.53 2.20 -18.15
C ASN A 183 -2.24 2.70 -16.88
N ILE A 184 -3.55 2.53 -16.80
CA ILE A 184 -4.33 2.81 -15.59
C ILE A 184 -4.37 1.52 -14.77
N GLU A 185 -3.98 1.63 -13.50
CA GLU A 185 -4.12 0.53 -12.55
C GLU A 185 -5.58 0.06 -12.48
N PRO A 186 -5.87 -1.25 -12.57
CA PRO A 186 -7.24 -1.73 -12.66
C PRO A 186 -8.13 -1.32 -11.49
N TYR A 187 -7.58 -1.21 -10.26
CA TYR A 187 -8.36 -0.76 -9.12
C TYR A 187 -8.76 0.73 -9.22
N LEU A 188 -7.92 1.60 -9.81
CA LEU A 188 -8.30 2.98 -10.11
C LEU A 188 -9.44 3.03 -11.14
N ARG A 189 -9.40 2.14 -12.13
CA ARG A 189 -10.49 2.02 -13.08
C ARG A 189 -11.76 1.51 -12.42
N PHE A 190 -11.66 0.61 -11.48
CA PHE A 190 -12.79 0.15 -10.67
C PHE A 190 -13.43 1.34 -9.93
N THR A 191 -12.62 2.18 -9.23
CA THR A 191 -13.16 3.34 -8.51
C THR A 191 -13.87 4.32 -9.44
N HIS A 192 -13.31 4.60 -10.62
CA HIS A 192 -13.98 5.42 -11.64
C HIS A 192 -15.29 4.80 -12.13
N LYS A 193 -15.30 3.49 -12.39
CA LYS A 193 -16.52 2.78 -12.87
C LYS A 193 -17.63 2.80 -11.83
N MET A 194 -17.27 2.69 -10.54
CA MET A 194 -18.22 2.71 -9.44
C MET A 194 -18.55 4.12 -8.95
N GLU A 195 -17.93 5.16 -9.55
CA GLU A 195 -18.06 6.57 -9.20
C GLU A 195 -17.74 6.84 -7.73
N ILE A 196 -16.76 6.11 -7.16
CA ILE A 196 -16.29 6.27 -5.79
C ILE A 196 -14.97 7.03 -5.76
N GLN A 197 -14.73 7.77 -4.68
CA GLN A 197 -13.48 8.48 -4.43
C GLN A 197 -12.47 7.57 -3.73
N MET A 198 -11.17 7.88 -3.90
CA MET A 198 -10.09 7.10 -3.29
C MET A 198 -10.07 7.18 -1.76
N ALA A 199 -10.49 8.30 -1.18
CA ALA A 199 -10.63 8.52 0.25
C ALA A 199 -11.98 9.18 0.50
N ASN A 200 -12.96 8.42 0.96
CA ASN A 200 -14.30 8.91 1.32
C ASN A 200 -15.09 7.78 2.00
N TRP A 201 -16.29 8.09 2.45
CA TRP A 201 -17.21 7.13 3.02
C TRP A 201 -17.83 6.23 1.96
N LEU A 202 -17.80 4.95 2.24
CA LEU A 202 -18.41 3.90 1.42
C LEU A 202 -19.44 3.12 2.21
N SER A 203 -20.40 2.59 1.47
CA SER A 203 -21.38 1.62 1.92
C SER A 203 -21.23 0.34 1.12
N VAL A 204 -21.12 -0.79 1.78
CA VAL A 204 -20.99 -2.11 1.13
C VAL A 204 -22.10 -3.03 1.62
N LYS A 205 -22.84 -3.63 0.69
CA LYS A 205 -23.93 -4.57 0.98
C LYS A 205 -23.48 -6.01 0.76
N HIS A 206 -24.18 -6.96 1.37
CA HIS A 206 -23.95 -8.39 1.16
C HIS A 206 -22.50 -8.80 1.48
N ILE A 207 -22.00 -8.35 2.62
CA ILE A 207 -20.69 -8.70 3.13
C ILE A 207 -20.69 -10.08 3.78
N THR A 208 -19.60 -10.81 3.63
CA THR A 208 -19.29 -12.05 4.36
C THR A 208 -18.06 -11.79 5.21
N GLN A 209 -18.12 -12.14 6.51
CA GLN A 209 -16.94 -12.02 7.38
C GLN A 209 -15.93 -13.11 7.01
N ASP A 210 -14.66 -12.69 6.95
CA ASP A 210 -13.54 -13.57 6.76
C ASP A 210 -12.30 -12.96 7.43
N ASN A 211 -11.93 -13.49 8.57
CA ASN A 211 -10.83 -12.97 9.38
C ASN A 211 -9.44 -13.34 8.84
N GLU A 212 -9.35 -14.20 7.84
CA GLU A 212 -8.10 -14.56 7.17
C GLU A 212 -7.70 -13.52 6.11
N VAL A 213 -8.62 -12.63 5.73
CA VAL A 213 -8.38 -11.58 4.73
C VAL A 213 -7.38 -10.55 5.22
N SER A 214 -7.46 -10.14 6.50
CA SER A 214 -6.55 -9.14 7.08
C SER A 214 -6.54 -9.16 8.60
N ARG A 215 -5.58 -8.44 9.20
CA ARG A 215 -5.47 -8.23 10.66
C ARG A 215 -6.33 -7.08 11.17
N CYS A 216 -7.13 -6.42 10.34
CA CYS A 216 -8.05 -5.39 10.79
C CYS A 216 -9.06 -5.95 11.81
N GLN A 217 -9.60 -5.08 12.66
CA GLN A 217 -10.64 -5.47 13.61
C GLN A 217 -11.83 -6.13 12.92
N HIS A 218 -12.17 -5.63 11.73
CA HIS A 218 -13.22 -6.18 10.88
C HIS A 218 -12.69 -6.50 9.49
N SER A 219 -12.84 -7.74 9.06
CA SER A 219 -12.44 -8.21 7.73
C SER A 219 -13.61 -8.86 7.01
N TYR A 220 -13.86 -8.44 5.78
CA TYR A 220 -14.99 -8.89 4.99
C TYR A 220 -14.63 -9.15 3.54
N ILE A 221 -15.44 -10.00 2.92
CA ILE A 221 -15.47 -10.22 1.47
C ILE A 221 -16.81 -9.70 0.92
N ALA A 222 -16.76 -9.05 -0.23
CA ALA A 222 -17.95 -8.60 -0.96
C ALA A 222 -17.75 -8.68 -2.47
N ASN A 223 -18.84 -8.79 -3.22
CA ASN A 223 -18.77 -8.58 -4.66
C ASN A 223 -18.48 -7.11 -4.97
N TYR A 224 -17.61 -6.82 -5.93
CA TYR A 224 -17.23 -5.46 -6.29
C TYR A 224 -18.42 -4.55 -6.66
N ALA A 225 -19.53 -5.12 -7.15
CA ALA A 225 -20.72 -4.35 -7.52
C ALA A 225 -21.58 -3.93 -6.32
N ALA A 226 -21.26 -4.42 -5.11
CA ALA A 226 -22.03 -4.13 -3.89
C ALA A 226 -21.62 -2.82 -3.21
N VAL A 227 -20.58 -2.15 -3.68
CA VAL A 227 -20.07 -0.89 -3.13
C VAL A 227 -20.82 0.33 -3.66
N GLN A 228 -21.07 1.30 -2.79
CA GLN A 228 -21.71 2.58 -3.11
C GLN A 228 -21.00 3.72 -2.37
N LYS A 229 -20.88 4.89 -3.00
CA LYS A 229 -20.40 6.10 -2.34
C LYS A 229 -21.44 6.65 -1.38
N LEU A 230 -20.96 7.27 -0.31
CA LEU A 230 -21.77 8.07 0.61
C LEU A 230 -21.28 9.51 0.62
N ASN A 231 -22.20 10.45 0.80
CA ASN A 231 -21.89 11.89 0.93
C ASN A 231 -21.84 12.28 2.41
N ILE A 232 -20.84 11.78 3.12
CA ILE A 232 -20.56 12.11 4.51
C ILE A 232 -19.31 13.00 4.52
N GLN A 233 -19.34 14.13 5.22
CA GLN A 233 -18.25 15.09 5.28
C GLN A 233 -17.39 14.91 6.54
N GLU A 234 -17.96 14.30 7.57
CA GLU A 234 -17.28 14.06 8.83
C GLU A 234 -16.16 13.05 8.66
N THR A 235 -15.03 13.30 9.34
CA THR A 235 -13.91 12.37 9.42
C THR A 235 -14.11 11.45 10.62
N CYS A 236 -13.94 10.15 10.44
CA CYS A 236 -14.01 9.19 11.54
C CYS A 236 -12.87 9.38 12.54
N ASN A 237 -12.94 8.69 13.68
CA ASN A 237 -11.93 8.78 14.73
C ASN A 237 -10.68 7.96 14.36
N LEU A 238 -9.86 8.54 13.48
CA LEU A 238 -8.61 7.94 13.01
C LEU A 238 -7.58 7.84 14.15
N THR A 239 -6.83 6.76 14.17
CA THR A 239 -5.63 6.61 14.99
C THR A 239 -4.40 6.97 14.17
N LEU A 240 -3.74 8.07 14.55
CA LEU A 240 -2.50 8.54 13.94
C LEU A 240 -1.32 8.09 14.79
N GLY A 241 -0.24 7.61 14.17
CA GLY A 241 1.00 7.25 14.84
C GLY A 241 2.18 7.98 14.21
N ALA A 242 2.78 8.92 14.93
CA ALA A 242 4.03 9.57 14.51
C ALA A 242 5.20 8.87 15.20
N TRP A 243 6.26 8.58 14.47
CA TRP A 243 7.42 7.88 15.02
C TRP A 243 8.74 8.38 14.44
N ASP A 244 9.82 8.19 15.22
CA ASP A 244 11.19 8.62 14.93
C ASP A 244 12.18 7.69 15.64
N ILE A 245 13.41 7.58 15.13
CA ILE A 245 14.48 6.78 15.72
C ILE A 245 15.62 7.65 16.25
N GLU A 246 16.32 7.15 17.27
CA GLU A 246 17.61 7.66 17.69
C GLU A 246 18.67 6.57 17.48
N ALA A 247 19.71 6.90 16.73
CA ALA A 247 20.78 5.98 16.36
C ALA A 247 22.11 6.45 16.93
N PHE A 248 22.93 5.49 17.35
CA PHE A 248 24.22 5.71 17.98
C PHE A 248 25.36 5.43 16.99
N SER A 249 26.34 6.33 16.90
CA SER A 249 27.57 6.11 16.14
C SER A 249 28.72 5.74 17.07
N TYR A 250 29.17 4.49 16.95
CA TYR A 250 30.32 4.00 17.73
C TYR A 250 31.61 4.79 17.43
N ALA A 251 31.87 5.11 16.17
CA ALA A 251 33.04 5.87 15.73
C ALA A 251 33.04 7.29 16.30
N SER A 252 31.90 7.97 16.27
CA SER A 252 31.78 9.32 16.85
C SER A 252 32.00 9.30 18.36
N ARG A 253 31.49 8.31 19.05
CA ARG A 253 31.57 8.22 20.50
C ARG A 253 32.96 7.84 21.02
N TYR A 254 33.57 6.80 20.45
CA TYR A 254 34.79 6.22 21.02
C TYR A 254 36.06 6.62 20.27
N ASN A 255 35.99 6.98 19.01
CA ASN A 255 37.16 7.34 18.20
C ASN A 255 37.30 8.85 17.98
N GLY A 256 36.36 9.68 18.46
CA GLY A 256 36.35 11.13 18.25
C GLY A 256 36.18 11.55 16.79
N ILE A 257 35.73 10.64 15.94
CA ILE A 257 35.49 10.89 14.52
C ILE A 257 34.04 11.36 14.39
N ASN A 258 33.82 12.57 13.88
CA ASN A 258 32.48 13.08 13.64
C ASN A 258 31.87 12.37 12.40
N GLU A 259 31.33 11.18 12.62
CA GLU A 259 30.74 10.32 11.61
C GLU A 259 29.26 10.06 11.93
N PHE A 260 28.42 10.14 10.90
CA PHE A 260 27.01 9.80 11.05
C PHE A 260 26.83 8.28 11.23
N PRO A 261 25.85 7.81 12.02
CA PRO A 261 25.61 6.37 12.21
C PRO A 261 25.37 5.66 10.86
N ASP A 262 26.09 4.54 10.65
CA ASP A 262 25.95 3.69 9.46
C ASP A 262 25.25 2.38 9.85
N PRO A 263 24.02 2.13 9.37
CA PRO A 263 23.24 0.97 9.77
C PRO A 263 23.83 -0.38 9.36
N THR A 264 24.85 -0.39 8.50
CA THR A 264 25.56 -1.62 8.08
C THR A 264 26.66 -2.02 9.03
N LYS A 265 27.12 -1.10 9.89
CA LYS A 265 28.13 -1.38 10.92
C LYS A 265 27.47 -2.06 12.13
N GLU A 266 28.12 -3.08 12.66
CA GLU A 266 27.60 -3.88 13.78
C GLU A 266 27.26 -3.04 15.02
N ASN A 267 28.12 -2.06 15.34
CA ASN A 267 28.03 -1.27 16.56
C ASN A 267 27.32 0.08 16.41
N ASP A 268 26.87 0.43 15.22
CA ASP A 268 26.06 1.62 14.98
C ASP A 268 24.58 1.24 15.08
N ILE A 269 24.05 1.27 16.29
CA ILE A 269 22.77 0.66 16.67
C ILE A 269 21.66 1.70 16.85
N ILE A 270 20.41 1.25 16.71
CA ILE A 270 19.24 2.02 17.16
C ILE A 270 19.14 1.88 18.67
N THR A 271 19.14 3.01 19.37
CA THR A 271 19.06 3.04 20.83
C THR A 271 17.65 3.30 21.34
N GLN A 272 16.85 4.02 20.55
CA GLN A 272 15.48 4.37 20.92
C GLN A 272 14.59 4.44 19.68
N ILE A 273 13.31 4.13 19.85
CA ILE A 273 12.24 4.45 18.91
C ILE A 273 11.11 5.12 19.68
N GLY A 274 10.85 6.39 19.38
CA GLY A 274 9.74 7.14 19.93
C GLY A 274 8.49 7.02 19.06
N THR A 275 7.33 6.84 19.69
CA THR A 275 6.03 6.83 18.98
C THR A 275 5.01 7.69 19.72
N SER A 276 4.40 8.62 19.03
CA SER A 276 3.30 9.43 19.54
C SER A 276 2.01 9.04 18.83
N LEU A 277 1.05 8.56 19.59
CA LEU A 277 -0.28 8.21 19.10
C LEU A 277 -1.27 9.35 19.35
N TYR A 278 -2.21 9.50 18.43
CA TYR A 278 -3.25 10.52 18.54
C TYR A 278 -4.55 10.05 17.90
N LYS A 279 -5.67 10.17 18.60
CA LYS A 279 -7.00 9.95 18.07
C LYS A 279 -7.62 11.23 17.57
N PHE A 280 -7.94 11.28 16.29
CA PHE A 280 -8.33 12.52 15.60
C PHE A 280 -9.56 13.19 16.21
N SER A 281 -10.64 12.46 16.48
CA SER A 281 -11.89 13.03 16.96
C SER A 281 -11.90 13.26 18.47
N THR A 282 -11.44 12.28 19.27
CA THR A 282 -11.47 12.33 20.74
C THR A 282 -10.33 13.14 21.34
N LYS A 283 -9.28 13.47 20.52
CA LYS A 283 -8.08 14.21 20.94
C LYS A 283 -7.23 13.49 22.00
N GLU A 284 -7.49 12.22 22.24
CA GLU A 284 -6.66 11.40 23.12
C GLU A 284 -5.27 11.23 22.53
N SER A 285 -4.25 11.29 23.37
CA SER A 285 -2.85 11.12 22.98
C SER A 285 -2.14 10.13 23.91
N PHE A 286 -1.13 9.45 23.38
CA PHE A 286 -0.29 8.53 24.12
C PHE A 286 1.12 8.57 23.57
N LYS A 287 2.11 8.72 24.43
CA LYS A 287 3.52 8.73 24.06
C LYS A 287 4.19 7.45 24.52
N HIS A 288 4.89 6.80 23.62
CA HIS A 288 5.57 5.54 23.85
C HIS A 288 7.02 5.62 23.38
N VAL A 289 7.93 5.11 24.17
CA VAL A 289 9.35 5.01 23.83
C VAL A 289 9.82 3.60 24.13
N VAL A 290 10.40 2.94 23.15
CA VAL A 290 11.21 1.74 23.37
C VAL A 290 12.68 2.15 23.41
N THR A 291 13.43 1.67 24.40
CA THR A 291 14.84 2.02 24.58
C THR A 291 15.67 0.81 25.00
N ILE A 292 16.98 0.86 24.71
CA ILE A 292 17.93 -0.12 25.25
C ILE A 292 18.20 0.22 26.70
N LYS A 293 18.26 -0.79 27.58
CA LYS A 293 18.63 -0.64 28.96
C LYS A 293 20.01 0.01 29.11
N SER A 294 20.15 0.86 30.11
CA SER A 294 21.46 1.39 30.48
C SER A 294 22.38 0.24 30.87
N PRO A 295 23.64 0.22 30.41
CA PRO A 295 24.63 -0.81 30.84
C PRO A 295 24.93 -0.80 32.33
N ILE A 296 24.55 0.27 33.03
CA ILE A 296 24.93 0.49 34.43
C ILE A 296 23.78 0.21 35.40
N ASP A 297 22.59 0.74 35.12
CA ASP A 297 21.44 0.69 36.02
C ASP A 297 20.36 -0.30 35.58
N ASN A 298 20.54 -0.95 34.43
CA ASN A 298 19.59 -1.88 33.81
C ASN A 298 18.17 -1.31 33.61
N ASP A 299 17.98 -0.01 33.70
CA ASP A 299 16.67 0.62 33.55
C ASP A 299 16.80 2.04 33.00
N CYS A 300 15.67 2.66 32.67
CA CYS A 300 15.55 4.04 32.25
C CYS A 300 14.67 4.77 33.26
N ASP A 301 15.05 5.98 33.66
CA ASP A 301 14.24 6.80 34.53
C ASP A 301 12.86 7.06 33.97
N PRO A 302 11.78 6.92 34.76
CA PRO A 302 10.44 7.21 34.30
C PRO A 302 10.28 8.70 33.94
N VAL A 303 9.62 8.98 32.84
CA VAL A 303 9.28 10.33 32.42
C VAL A 303 7.76 10.51 32.46
N ASP A 304 7.31 11.58 33.12
CA ASP A 304 5.89 11.82 33.28
C ASP A 304 5.18 11.97 31.92
N GLY A 305 4.07 11.26 31.78
CA GLY A 305 3.27 11.26 30.55
C GLY A 305 3.85 10.44 29.39
N ILE A 306 4.96 9.73 29.59
CA ILE A 306 5.58 8.84 28.58
C ILE A 306 5.62 7.40 29.10
N HIS A 307 5.13 6.45 28.30
CA HIS A 307 5.29 5.04 28.57
C HIS A 307 6.61 4.56 27.99
N ILE A 308 7.50 4.08 28.85
CA ILE A 308 8.84 3.62 28.47
C ILE A 308 8.93 2.10 28.64
N GLU A 309 9.37 1.42 27.57
CA GLU A 309 9.71 -0.01 27.59
C GLU A 309 11.21 -0.17 27.36
N THR A 310 11.89 -0.91 28.24
CA THR A 310 13.33 -1.15 28.15
C THR A 310 13.64 -2.56 27.67
N TYR A 311 14.65 -2.69 26.81
CA TYR A 311 15.08 -3.96 26.22
C TYR A 311 16.57 -4.20 26.41
N ASP A 312 17.00 -5.47 26.47
CA ASP A 312 18.40 -5.85 26.68
C ASP A 312 19.25 -5.70 25.39
N SER A 313 18.60 -5.66 24.22
CA SER A 313 19.29 -5.58 22.93
C SER A 313 18.49 -4.79 21.88
N GLU A 314 19.21 -4.25 20.89
CA GLU A 314 18.59 -3.62 19.71
C GLU A 314 17.60 -4.56 18.98
N LYS A 315 17.94 -5.85 18.90
CA LYS A 315 17.07 -6.87 18.32
C LYS A 315 15.72 -6.93 19.02
N GLU A 316 15.72 -6.99 20.34
CA GLU A 316 14.51 -7.05 21.15
C GLU A 316 13.74 -5.74 21.09
N LEU A 317 14.44 -4.60 21.07
CA LEU A 317 13.86 -3.27 20.92
C LEU A 317 13.06 -3.16 19.62
N ILE A 318 13.65 -3.51 18.48
CA ILE A 318 12.96 -3.44 17.18
C ILE A 318 11.75 -4.39 17.17
N ILE A 319 11.90 -5.62 17.65
CA ILE A 319 10.79 -6.59 17.72
C ILE A 319 9.70 -6.08 18.67
N GLY A 320 10.06 -5.48 19.81
CA GLY A 320 9.13 -4.88 20.76
C GLY A 320 8.34 -3.73 20.14
N TRP A 321 9.01 -2.83 19.44
CA TRP A 321 8.35 -1.75 18.71
C TRP A 321 7.38 -2.26 17.64
N VAL A 322 7.76 -3.26 16.85
CA VAL A 322 6.87 -3.87 15.86
C VAL A 322 5.63 -4.47 16.51
N LYS A 323 5.79 -5.18 17.64
CA LYS A 323 4.66 -5.73 18.42
C LYS A 323 3.74 -4.62 18.92
N PHE A 324 4.31 -3.52 19.40
CA PHE A 324 3.55 -2.35 19.84
C PHE A 324 2.74 -1.76 18.66
N ILE A 325 3.38 -1.48 17.53
CA ILE A 325 2.69 -0.96 16.32
C ILE A 325 1.56 -1.90 15.86
N ASN A 326 1.80 -3.21 15.86
CA ASN A 326 0.78 -4.18 15.50
C ASN A 326 -0.39 -4.24 16.51
N SER A 327 -0.14 -4.00 17.80
CA SER A 327 -1.19 -3.98 18.82
C SER A 327 -2.08 -2.74 18.73
N VAL A 328 -1.50 -1.62 18.31
CA VAL A 328 -2.22 -0.35 18.12
C VAL A 328 -2.87 -0.28 16.74
N ASP A 329 -2.24 -0.87 15.73
CA ASP A 329 -2.67 -0.87 14.33
C ASP A 329 -3.10 0.54 13.85
N PRO A 330 -2.18 1.54 13.84
CA PRO A 330 -2.54 2.90 13.48
C PRO A 330 -3.05 2.97 12.04
N ASP A 331 -4.04 3.84 11.79
CA ASP A 331 -4.62 4.02 10.46
C ASP A 331 -3.68 4.78 9.54
N ILE A 332 -2.91 5.69 10.13
CA ILE A 332 -1.92 6.51 9.43
C ILE A 332 -0.63 6.53 10.24
N LEU A 333 0.47 6.14 9.60
CA LEU A 333 1.82 6.33 10.13
C LEU A 333 2.43 7.62 9.55
N ILE A 334 3.01 8.42 10.42
CA ILE A 334 3.55 9.74 10.09
C ILE A 334 5.03 9.78 10.47
N GLN A 335 5.83 10.38 9.60
CA GLN A 335 7.27 10.58 9.80
C GLN A 335 7.67 11.98 9.33
N TYR A 336 8.86 12.40 9.70
CA TYR A 336 9.49 13.58 9.17
C TYR A 336 10.85 13.23 8.58
N ASN A 337 10.98 13.23 7.24
CA ASN A 337 12.15 12.74 6.51
C ASN A 337 12.42 11.23 6.66
N GLY A 338 11.44 10.47 7.10
CA GLY A 338 11.57 9.04 7.37
C GLY A 338 11.80 8.20 6.11
N TYR A 339 11.32 8.66 4.94
CA TYR A 339 11.56 7.99 3.65
C TYR A 339 13.02 8.09 3.21
N ASP A 340 13.76 9.07 3.71
CA ASP A 340 15.16 9.23 3.40
C ASP A 340 16.09 8.68 4.48
N PHE A 341 15.62 8.55 5.72
CA PHE A 341 16.42 8.13 6.86
C PHE A 341 15.84 6.92 7.64
N ASP A 342 14.73 7.10 8.37
CA ASP A 342 14.30 6.14 9.40
C ASP A 342 14.03 4.74 8.84
N TRP A 343 13.23 4.63 7.78
CA TRP A 343 12.95 3.33 7.17
C TRP A 343 14.19 2.64 6.61
N LYS A 344 15.09 3.40 5.98
CA LYS A 344 16.36 2.84 5.48
C LYS A 344 17.18 2.27 6.63
N TYR A 345 17.25 3.03 7.72
CA TYR A 345 18.04 2.65 8.88
C TYR A 345 17.46 1.40 9.54
N VAL A 346 16.19 1.40 9.92
CA VAL A 346 15.50 0.26 10.56
C VAL A 346 15.58 -1.00 9.69
N CYS A 347 15.31 -0.91 8.38
CA CYS A 347 15.39 -2.06 7.48
C CYS A 347 16.82 -2.61 7.36
N ALA A 348 17.83 -1.75 7.28
CA ALA A 348 19.22 -2.19 7.24
C ALA A 348 19.65 -2.86 8.56
N ARG A 349 19.24 -2.31 9.71
CA ARG A 349 19.48 -2.92 11.03
C ARG A 349 18.78 -4.27 11.16
N ALA A 350 17.50 -4.35 10.76
CA ALA A 350 16.77 -5.61 10.75
C ALA A 350 17.50 -6.70 9.95
N LYS A 351 18.09 -6.34 8.81
CA LYS A 351 18.90 -7.25 8.00
C LYS A 351 20.19 -7.67 8.69
N VAL A 352 20.94 -6.74 9.29
CA VAL A 352 22.17 -7.04 10.06
C VAL A 352 21.87 -7.98 11.24
N LEU A 353 20.72 -7.79 11.90
CA LEU A 353 20.29 -8.57 13.06
C LEU A 353 19.54 -9.87 12.71
N GLY A 354 19.26 -10.12 11.42
CA GLY A 354 18.52 -11.30 10.96
C GLY A 354 17.07 -11.34 11.45
N ILE A 355 16.38 -10.19 11.47
CA ILE A 355 15.00 -10.04 11.97
C ILE A 355 14.08 -9.37 10.97
N GLU A 356 14.39 -9.44 9.68
CA GLU A 356 13.54 -8.86 8.60
C GLU A 356 12.09 -9.35 8.70
N TYR A 357 11.90 -10.60 9.10
CA TYR A 357 10.57 -11.20 9.33
C TYR A 357 9.68 -10.40 10.30
N ALA A 358 10.29 -9.67 11.25
CA ALA A 358 9.50 -8.86 12.17
C ALA A 358 8.86 -7.67 11.44
N LEU A 359 9.63 -6.99 10.56
CA LEU A 359 9.12 -5.87 9.76
C LEU A 359 8.08 -6.33 8.73
N GLU A 360 8.25 -7.53 8.15
CA GLU A 360 7.32 -8.14 7.21
C GLU A 360 5.91 -8.23 7.80
N ASN A 361 5.80 -8.43 9.11
CA ASN A 361 4.54 -8.51 9.84
C ASN A 361 3.82 -7.16 10.05
N LEU A 362 4.37 -6.03 9.60
CA LEU A 362 3.69 -4.73 9.68
C LEU A 362 2.59 -4.55 8.61
N SER A 363 2.49 -5.43 7.64
CA SER A 363 1.40 -5.44 6.66
C SER A 363 0.08 -5.89 7.28
N ARG A 364 -1.04 -5.29 6.91
CA ARG A 364 -2.38 -5.71 7.34
C ARG A 364 -2.90 -6.95 6.61
N ILE A 365 -2.30 -7.33 5.48
CA ILE A 365 -2.58 -8.57 4.74
C ILE A 365 -1.46 -9.56 5.06
N GLU A 366 -1.77 -10.66 5.73
CA GLU A 366 -0.77 -11.66 6.13
C GLU A 366 -0.08 -12.34 4.94
N SER A 367 -0.82 -12.62 3.88
CA SER A 367 -0.27 -13.19 2.63
C SER A 367 0.64 -12.24 1.86
N LYS A 368 0.73 -10.97 2.25
CA LYS A 368 1.52 -9.92 1.60
C LYS A 368 2.46 -9.26 2.59
N PRO A 369 3.63 -9.84 2.85
CA PRO A 369 4.60 -9.29 3.79
C PRO A 369 5.02 -7.87 3.38
N ALA A 370 5.31 -7.02 4.37
CA ALA A 370 5.85 -5.71 4.12
C ALA A 370 7.29 -5.82 3.58
N TYR A 371 7.69 -4.92 2.72
CA TYR A 371 9.02 -4.91 2.11
C TYR A 371 9.53 -3.50 1.86
N LEU A 372 10.87 -3.34 1.85
CA LEU A 372 11.48 -2.06 1.52
C LEU A 372 11.24 -1.75 0.03
N HIS A 373 10.51 -0.68 -0.23
CA HIS A 373 10.18 -0.20 -1.56
C HIS A 373 10.99 1.03 -1.91
N GLU A 374 11.39 1.16 -3.19
CA GLU A 374 12.13 2.29 -3.70
C GLU A 374 11.37 2.92 -4.86
N ASP A 375 10.94 4.17 -4.69
CA ASP A 375 10.32 4.97 -5.73
C ASP A 375 11.24 6.10 -6.17
N GLN A 376 11.36 6.31 -7.49
CA GLN A 376 12.05 7.45 -8.07
C GLN A 376 11.04 8.48 -8.55
N LEU A 377 10.98 9.61 -7.86
CA LEU A 377 10.20 10.78 -8.25
C LEU A 377 11.08 11.75 -9.04
N ASN A 378 11.08 11.60 -10.36
CA ASN A 378 11.77 12.52 -11.27
C ASN A 378 10.76 13.52 -11.82
N THR A 379 10.62 14.66 -11.16
CA THR A 379 9.74 15.74 -11.63
C THR A 379 10.50 17.05 -11.72
N SER A 380 10.14 17.88 -12.69
CA SER A 380 10.73 19.23 -12.84
C SER A 380 10.51 20.14 -11.61
N ALA A 381 9.52 19.83 -10.78
CA ALA A 381 9.19 20.61 -9.58
C ALA A 381 9.96 20.15 -8.33
N TYR A 382 10.35 18.88 -8.26
CA TYR A 382 10.96 18.28 -7.05
C TYR A 382 12.41 17.79 -7.30
N GLY A 383 12.90 17.84 -8.55
CA GLY A 383 14.18 17.23 -8.91
C GLY A 383 14.14 15.70 -8.87
N ASP A 384 15.31 15.08 -8.84
CA ASP A 384 15.48 13.64 -8.71
C ASP A 384 15.47 13.28 -7.21
N ASN A 385 14.39 12.73 -6.71
CA ASN A 385 14.28 12.23 -5.35
C ASN A 385 14.03 10.72 -5.38
N THR A 386 14.84 9.99 -4.64
CA THR A 386 14.63 8.56 -4.38
C THR A 386 14.02 8.41 -3.00
N MET A 387 12.79 7.93 -2.93
CA MET A 387 12.12 7.63 -1.68
C MET A 387 12.26 6.15 -1.39
N LYS A 388 12.70 5.81 -0.17
CA LYS A 388 12.75 4.43 0.32
C LYS A 388 11.91 4.33 1.58
N TYR A 389 10.90 3.49 1.53
CA TYR A 389 10.01 3.27 2.66
C TYR A 389 9.56 1.81 2.74
N LEU A 390 9.15 1.38 3.91
CA LEU A 390 8.57 0.05 4.08
C LEU A 390 7.15 0.06 3.49
N LYS A 391 6.94 -0.61 2.36
CA LYS A 391 5.60 -0.79 1.79
C LYS A 391 4.84 -1.78 2.67
N MET A 392 3.82 -1.30 3.34
CA MET A 392 2.90 -2.07 4.18
C MET A 392 1.51 -2.07 3.54
N TYR A 393 0.99 -3.23 3.22
CA TYR A 393 -0.35 -3.32 2.64
C TYR A 393 -1.41 -2.93 3.66
N GLY A 394 -2.26 -1.97 3.30
CA GLY A 394 -3.36 -1.49 4.12
C GLY A 394 -3.02 -0.44 5.17
N VAL A 395 -1.77 -0.04 5.31
CA VAL A 395 -1.34 1.05 6.20
C VAL A 395 -1.00 2.29 5.38
N THR A 396 -1.67 3.38 5.68
CA THR A 396 -1.38 4.68 5.04
C THR A 396 -0.16 5.32 5.70
N GLN A 397 0.77 5.84 4.90
CA GLN A 397 1.98 6.48 5.40
C GLN A 397 2.13 7.88 4.81
N PHE A 398 2.60 8.81 5.64
CA PHE A 398 2.95 10.18 5.24
C PHE A 398 4.32 10.58 5.75
N ASP A 399 5.17 11.07 4.85
CA ASP A 399 6.34 11.85 5.22
C ASP A 399 5.99 13.34 5.14
N LEU A 400 5.89 13.98 6.30
CA LEU A 400 5.46 15.37 6.39
C LEU A 400 6.43 16.34 5.70
N MET A 401 7.72 16.03 5.64
CA MET A 401 8.68 16.91 4.95
C MET A 401 8.34 17.03 3.44
N PHE A 402 7.95 15.93 2.79
CA PHE A 402 7.53 15.97 1.38
C PHE A 402 6.23 16.75 1.19
N ILE A 403 5.26 16.57 2.07
CA ILE A 403 3.99 17.28 2.00
C ILE A 403 4.21 18.79 2.19
N ILE A 404 4.97 19.18 3.21
CA ILE A 404 5.25 20.59 3.52
C ILE A 404 6.05 21.25 2.39
N LYS A 405 7.07 20.58 1.85
CA LYS A 405 7.82 21.06 0.67
C LYS A 405 6.93 21.30 -0.54
N LYS A 406 5.90 20.48 -0.69
CA LYS A 406 4.94 20.58 -1.81
C LYS A 406 3.98 21.75 -1.64
N GLU A 407 3.49 21.97 -0.44
CA GLU A 407 2.38 22.91 -0.20
C GLU A 407 2.82 24.27 0.33
N HIS A 408 4.01 24.36 0.93
CA HIS A 408 4.53 25.55 1.59
C HIS A 408 5.93 25.91 1.11
N LYS A 409 6.17 27.20 0.85
CA LYS A 409 7.52 27.73 0.57
C LYS A 409 8.08 28.31 1.86
N LEU A 410 8.98 27.58 2.50
CA LEU A 410 9.66 27.99 3.72
C LEU A 410 11.16 28.23 3.44
N GLU A 411 11.80 29.06 4.28
CA GLU A 411 13.24 29.32 4.22
C GLU A 411 14.06 28.09 4.61
N SER A 412 13.53 27.25 5.50
CA SER A 412 14.13 26.01 5.97
C SER A 412 13.10 24.92 6.14
N TYR A 413 13.46 23.69 5.73
CA TYR A 413 12.64 22.49 5.93
C TYR A 413 13.25 21.57 7.01
N LYS A 414 14.11 22.09 7.89
CA LYS A 414 14.54 21.36 9.09
C LYS A 414 13.37 21.24 10.06
N LEU A 415 13.26 20.11 10.76
CA LEU A 415 12.14 19.83 11.67
C LEU A 415 11.88 20.98 12.65
N ASN A 416 12.93 21.52 13.29
CA ASN A 416 12.78 22.65 14.24
C ASN A 416 12.15 23.89 13.61
N ALA A 417 12.60 24.28 12.40
CA ALA A 417 12.05 25.46 11.72
C ALA A 417 10.59 25.25 11.30
N VAL A 418 10.25 24.03 10.88
CA VAL A 418 8.89 23.67 10.49
C VAL A 418 7.97 23.58 11.71
N ALA A 419 8.43 22.93 12.80
CA ALA A 419 7.67 22.84 14.05
C ALA A 419 7.39 24.26 14.60
N GLU A 420 8.42 25.12 14.70
CA GLU A 420 8.25 26.50 15.12
C GLU A 420 7.24 27.27 14.27
N HIS A 421 7.30 27.08 12.94
CA HIS A 421 6.40 27.78 12.02
C HIS A 421 4.92 27.37 12.20
N PHE A 422 4.62 26.08 12.41
CA PHE A 422 3.25 25.57 12.44
C PHE A 422 2.67 25.41 13.85
N THR A 423 3.50 25.14 14.86
CA THR A 423 3.05 24.82 16.23
C THR A 423 3.53 25.84 17.27
N GLY A 424 4.55 26.63 16.95
CA GLY A 424 5.22 27.51 17.91
C GLY A 424 6.22 26.79 18.82
N ASP A 425 6.32 25.46 18.71
CA ASP A 425 7.22 24.64 19.52
C ASP A 425 8.54 24.37 18.79
N LYS A 426 9.58 24.11 19.56
CA LYS A 426 10.90 23.67 19.05
C LYS A 426 11.28 22.36 19.70
N LYS A 427 12.04 21.53 18.97
CA LYS A 427 12.77 20.39 19.56
C LYS A 427 13.83 20.96 20.50
N ASP A 428 14.01 20.34 21.66
CA ASP A 428 15.14 20.66 22.52
C ASP A 428 16.45 20.40 21.78
N ASP A 429 17.36 21.38 21.83
CA ASP A 429 18.64 21.30 21.13
C ASP A 429 19.58 20.34 21.89
N LEU A 430 19.46 19.03 21.60
CA LEU A 430 20.44 18.05 22.02
C LEU A 430 21.42 17.83 20.84
N SER A 431 22.72 18.09 21.10
CA SER A 431 23.72 17.76 20.09
C SER A 431 23.87 16.25 19.94
N PRO A 432 24.24 15.72 18.74
CA PRO A 432 24.56 14.29 18.61
C PRO A 432 25.65 13.81 19.60
N ALA A 433 26.60 14.65 19.96
CA ALA A 433 27.63 14.35 20.92
C ALA A 433 27.06 14.18 22.35
N ASP A 434 26.07 15.00 22.72
CA ASP A 434 25.38 14.86 24.01
C ASP A 434 24.54 13.59 24.05
N LEU A 435 23.81 13.28 22.99
CA LEU A 435 23.05 12.04 22.87
C LEU A 435 23.94 10.79 23.03
N PHE A 436 25.09 10.79 22.35
CA PHE A 436 26.06 9.68 22.47
C PHE A 436 26.67 9.59 23.86
N ASN A 437 26.86 10.73 24.55
CA ASN A 437 27.34 10.78 25.94
C ASN A 437 26.31 10.21 26.91
N TYR A 438 25.04 10.58 26.78
CA TYR A 438 23.96 10.09 27.67
C TYR A 438 23.78 8.57 27.58
N ASN A 439 23.89 7.98 26.38
CA ASN A 439 23.77 6.52 26.19
C ASN A 439 24.90 5.70 26.89
N THR A 440 25.96 6.33 27.34
CA THR A 440 27.14 5.66 27.92
C THR A 440 27.54 6.23 29.28
N SER A 441 26.84 7.23 29.80
CA SER A 441 27.15 7.86 31.08
C SER A 441 26.30 7.28 32.19
N THR A 442 26.85 7.35 33.41
CA THR A 442 26.25 6.90 34.67
C THR A 442 25.15 7.82 35.23
N LYS A 443 24.62 8.71 34.43
CA LYS A 443 23.53 9.62 34.86
C LYS A 443 22.51 9.80 33.75
#